data_8d93c88d89748e333381a17b900c705e
#
_entry.id   8d93c88d89748e333381a17b900c705e
#
_cell.length_a   1.000
_cell.length_b   1.000
_cell.length_c   1.000
_cell.angle_alpha   90.00
_cell.angle_beta   90.00
_cell.angle_gamma   90.00
#
_symmetry.space_group_name_H-M   'P 1'
#
loop_
_entity.id
_entity.type
_entity.pdbx_description
1 polymer ?
#
loop_
_entity_poly.entity_id
_entity_poly.type
_entity_poly.pdbx_seq_one_letter_code
_entity_poly.pdbx_strand_id
1 'polypeptide(L)'
;VNPKKPVVVKLIETEYSFGMNVADAEELRRALLNSPGVESAYCGRTRARLLAGLLKLRSRLLPRNKRTAPGKVTYFSVLMAGVGLSRSPQFLFAKNRAVYLFDCWPEHRESIRRYLSEAGVQNVIINSHRFVSEIESMGLNLRAHYVPEAVDTEAYSVLPFERKDIDVIEFGRKHPDYHRKICESLELNDRRHQYEVLDTRDAFVESLARSRVSICFPRTMTTPGLDPKFEFCTMRYLQSIASNCLVVGKAPADLIKLFGYNPVIEADLENPEEQMESILDNFDTYREFIERNRKTLCDNHTWKHRAADILAILAEDL
;
A
#
# COMPACT_ATOMS: atom_id res chain seq x y z
N VAL A 1 31.51 -15.82 9.66
CA VAL A 1 30.70 -15.16 8.62
C VAL A 1 31.18 -13.71 8.61
N ASN A 2 31.88 -13.29 7.53
CA ASN A 2 32.30 -11.90 7.36
C ASN A 2 31.04 -11.00 7.36
N PRO A 3 31.00 -9.92 8.13
CA PRO A 3 29.89 -9.00 8.08
C PRO A 3 29.80 -8.44 6.66
N LYS A 4 28.70 -8.71 5.96
CA LYS A 4 28.42 -8.09 4.65
C LYS A 4 28.53 -6.57 4.83
N LYS A 5 29.29 -5.90 3.96
CA LYS A 5 29.37 -4.44 3.97
C LYS A 5 27.98 -3.85 3.89
N PRO A 6 27.68 -2.79 4.66
CA PRO A 6 26.35 -2.17 4.62
C PRO A 6 26.02 -1.73 3.19
N VAL A 7 24.84 -2.10 2.73
CA VAL A 7 24.29 -1.66 1.45
C VAL A 7 23.95 -0.18 1.56
N VAL A 8 24.44 0.62 0.62
CA VAL A 8 24.01 2.02 0.52
C VAL A 8 22.85 2.08 -0.46
N VAL A 9 21.69 2.45 0.05
CA VAL A 9 20.49 2.66 -0.77
C VAL A 9 20.27 4.16 -0.94
N LYS A 10 20.18 4.62 -2.19
CA LYS A 10 19.80 5.99 -2.53
C LYS A 10 18.33 6.03 -2.91
N LEU A 11 17.50 6.46 -1.97
CA LEU A 11 16.06 6.64 -2.19
C LEU A 11 15.83 7.87 -3.07
N ILE A 12 15.23 7.66 -4.24
CA ILE A 12 14.96 8.73 -5.19
C ILE A 12 13.74 9.53 -4.74
N GLU A 13 13.95 10.84 -4.60
CA GLU A 13 12.92 11.80 -4.29
C GLU A 13 12.80 12.85 -5.40
N THR A 14 11.58 13.15 -5.82
CA THR A 14 11.30 14.15 -6.86
C THR A 14 10.22 15.12 -6.35
N GLU A 15 10.20 16.35 -6.87
CA GLU A 15 9.22 17.40 -6.53
C GLU A 15 7.75 17.06 -6.86
N TYR A 16 7.48 15.87 -7.32
CA TYR A 16 6.11 15.49 -7.60
C TYR A 16 5.41 15.16 -6.28
N SER A 17 4.54 16.07 -5.82
CA SER A 17 3.64 15.76 -4.71
C SER A 17 2.74 14.58 -5.10
N PHE A 18 2.66 13.64 -4.22
CA PHE A 18 1.60 12.67 -4.24
C PHE A 18 0.38 13.34 -3.59
N GLY A 19 -0.79 13.30 -4.21
CA GLY A 19 -2.04 13.76 -3.57
C GLY A 19 -2.39 12.88 -2.35
N MET A 20 -3.47 13.20 -1.64
CA MET A 20 -3.94 12.47 -0.46
C MET A 20 -4.04 10.93 -0.65
N ASN A 21 -4.23 10.48 -1.89
CA ASN A 21 -4.35 9.05 -2.25
C ASN A 21 -3.01 8.27 -2.20
N VAL A 22 -1.94 8.86 -1.69
CA VAL A 22 -0.58 8.30 -1.75
C VAL A 22 0.14 8.36 -0.40
N ALA A 23 -0.64 8.43 0.69
CA ALA A 23 -0.12 8.38 2.06
C ALA A 23 0.83 7.18 2.27
N ASP A 24 0.51 6.05 1.64
CA ASP A 24 1.23 4.79 1.68
C ASP A 24 2.67 4.93 1.19
N ALA A 25 2.84 5.57 0.04
CA ALA A 25 4.17 5.79 -0.54
C ALA A 25 5.00 6.73 0.35
N GLU A 26 4.38 7.74 0.96
CA GLU A 26 5.06 8.65 1.88
C GLU A 26 5.43 7.97 3.20
N GLU A 27 4.55 7.13 3.75
CA GLU A 27 4.83 6.36 4.96
C GLU A 27 5.99 5.38 4.73
N LEU A 28 5.98 4.64 3.61
CA LEU A 28 7.10 3.75 3.25
C LEU A 28 8.40 4.53 3.05
N ARG A 29 8.36 5.66 2.33
CA ARG A 29 9.57 6.49 2.10
C ARG A 29 10.15 7.00 3.40
N ARG A 30 9.31 7.46 4.34
CA ARG A 30 9.74 7.89 5.67
C ARG A 30 10.38 6.74 6.44
N ALA A 31 9.78 5.55 6.44
CA ALA A 31 10.33 4.37 7.09
C ALA A 31 11.70 3.97 6.51
N LEU A 32 11.86 4.03 5.18
CA LEU A 32 13.13 3.77 4.51
C LEU A 32 14.19 4.81 4.87
N LEU A 33 13.88 6.11 4.83
CA LEU A 33 14.82 7.19 5.18
C LEU A 33 15.28 7.14 6.64
N ASN A 34 14.45 6.61 7.53
CA ASN A 34 14.79 6.37 8.93
C ASN A 34 15.61 5.08 9.14
N SER A 35 15.85 4.30 8.08
CA SER A 35 16.59 3.05 8.15
C SER A 35 18.10 3.27 7.93
N PRO A 36 18.97 2.54 8.63
CA PRO A 36 20.42 2.65 8.44
C PRO A 36 20.86 2.34 7.00
N GLY A 37 21.75 3.15 6.44
CA GLY A 37 22.30 2.96 5.09
C GLY A 37 21.41 3.46 3.96
N VAL A 38 20.32 4.15 4.26
CA VAL A 38 19.45 4.79 3.27
C VAL A 38 19.70 6.30 3.26
N GLU A 39 19.94 6.85 2.07
CA GLU A 39 20.18 8.27 1.84
C GLU A 39 19.17 8.82 0.83
N SER A 40 18.70 10.06 1.03
CA SER A 40 17.89 10.76 0.04
C SER A 40 18.70 11.10 -1.21
N ALA A 41 18.10 10.88 -2.38
CA ALA A 41 18.62 11.30 -3.68
C ALA A 41 17.58 12.22 -4.34
N TYR A 42 17.57 13.48 -3.90
CA TYR A 42 16.61 14.46 -4.39
C TYR A 42 16.91 14.96 -5.82
N CYS A 43 15.86 15.20 -6.59
CA CYS A 43 15.94 15.76 -7.93
C CYS A 43 14.76 16.69 -8.22
N GLY A 44 15.06 17.98 -8.42
CA GLY A 44 14.06 18.97 -8.76
C GLY A 44 13.37 18.70 -10.12
N ARG A 45 12.17 19.21 -10.29
CA ARG A 45 11.24 18.87 -11.38
C ARG A 45 11.81 19.05 -12.79
N THR A 46 12.49 20.18 -13.07
CA THR A 46 13.06 20.46 -14.39
C THR A 46 14.18 19.48 -14.74
N ARG A 47 15.09 19.25 -13.79
CA ARG A 47 16.18 18.28 -13.94
C ARG A 47 15.65 16.87 -14.12
N ALA A 48 14.61 16.50 -13.38
CA ALA A 48 13.98 15.18 -13.47
C ALA A 48 13.41 14.92 -14.89
N ARG A 49 12.77 15.91 -15.50
CA ARG A 49 12.25 15.80 -16.89
C ARG A 49 13.37 15.65 -17.91
N LEU A 50 14.45 16.44 -17.79
CA LEU A 50 15.60 16.33 -18.67
C LEU A 50 16.26 14.95 -18.58
N LEU A 51 16.55 14.48 -17.37
CA LEU A 51 17.17 13.18 -17.14
C LEU A 51 16.27 12.02 -17.59
N ALA A 52 14.95 12.14 -17.45
CA ALA A 52 13.99 11.16 -17.98
C ALA A 52 14.05 11.07 -19.52
N GLY A 53 14.17 12.21 -20.20
CA GLY A 53 14.37 12.24 -21.65
C GLY A 53 15.65 11.52 -22.09
N LEU A 54 16.76 11.78 -21.39
CA LEU A 54 18.04 11.11 -21.62
C LEU A 54 17.98 9.60 -21.31
N LEU A 55 17.30 9.22 -20.23
CA LEU A 55 17.09 7.81 -19.87
C LEU A 55 16.30 7.07 -20.96
N LYS A 56 15.26 7.71 -21.50
CA LYS A 56 14.45 7.18 -22.61
C LYS A 56 15.28 7.04 -23.89
N LEU A 57 16.11 8.01 -24.21
CA LEU A 57 17.02 7.94 -25.36
C LEU A 57 18.01 6.80 -25.19
N ARG A 58 18.66 6.69 -24.01
CA ARG A 58 19.56 5.59 -23.67
C ARG A 58 18.89 4.22 -23.83
N SER A 59 17.65 4.06 -23.39
CA SER A 59 16.92 2.79 -23.49
C SER A 59 16.66 2.34 -24.95
N ARG A 60 16.65 3.29 -25.89
CA ARG A 60 16.50 3.02 -27.33
C ARG A 60 17.81 2.67 -28.02
N LEU A 61 18.93 3.22 -27.53
CA LEU A 61 20.25 3.09 -28.19
C LEU A 61 21.07 1.92 -27.66
N LEU A 62 20.85 1.49 -26.43
CA LEU A 62 21.63 0.43 -25.77
C LEU A 62 20.84 -0.89 -25.70
N PRO A 63 21.49 -2.04 -25.97
CA PRO A 63 20.85 -3.33 -25.82
C PRO A 63 20.41 -3.55 -24.36
N ARG A 64 19.16 -3.96 -24.19
CA ARG A 64 18.44 -4.08 -22.92
C ARG A 64 18.94 -5.18 -21.96
N ASN A 65 19.86 -6.06 -22.40
CA ASN A 65 20.09 -7.37 -21.78
C ASN A 65 21.43 -7.56 -21.07
N LYS A 66 22.23 -6.55 -20.82
CA LYS A 66 23.46 -6.76 -20.04
C LYS A 66 23.20 -6.37 -18.60
N ARG A 67 23.11 -7.40 -17.71
CA ARG A 67 23.34 -7.18 -16.28
C ARG A 67 24.74 -6.59 -16.14
N THR A 68 24.82 -5.35 -15.73
CA THR A 68 26.11 -4.77 -15.33
C THR A 68 26.53 -5.43 -14.01
N ALA A 69 27.85 -5.59 -13.81
CA ALA A 69 28.35 -6.05 -12.53
C ALA A 69 27.74 -5.22 -11.38
N PRO A 70 27.33 -5.87 -10.28
CA PRO A 70 26.66 -5.19 -9.19
C PRO A 70 27.53 -4.03 -8.67
N GLY A 71 26.89 -2.89 -8.47
CA GLY A 71 27.50 -1.70 -7.88
C GLY A 71 27.30 -1.70 -6.37
N LYS A 72 28.12 -0.96 -5.63
CA LYS A 72 27.99 -0.84 -4.17
C LYS A 72 26.78 -0.01 -3.70
N VAL A 73 26.08 0.63 -4.63
CA VAL A 73 24.97 1.55 -4.35
C VAL A 73 23.77 1.14 -5.20
N THR A 74 22.64 0.95 -4.55
CA THR A 74 21.35 0.72 -5.20
C THR A 74 20.52 2.00 -5.20
N TYR A 75 20.07 2.44 -6.36
CA TYR A 75 19.07 3.51 -6.47
C TYR A 75 17.68 2.88 -6.42
N PHE A 76 16.85 3.40 -5.52
CA PHE A 76 15.54 2.86 -5.22
C PHE A 76 14.46 3.92 -5.39
N SER A 77 13.37 3.58 -6.06
CA SER A 77 12.18 4.45 -6.20
C SER A 77 10.95 3.77 -5.62
N VAL A 78 10.13 4.54 -4.93
CA VAL A 78 8.80 4.15 -4.46
C VAL A 78 7.77 4.84 -5.34
N LEU A 79 6.94 4.07 -6.04
CA LEU A 79 6.10 4.56 -7.12
C LEU A 79 4.70 3.93 -7.08
N MET A 80 3.73 4.67 -7.62
CA MET A 80 2.44 4.11 -8.03
C MET A 80 2.54 3.53 -9.44
N ALA A 81 1.81 2.47 -9.76
CA ALA A 81 1.75 1.91 -11.11
C ALA A 81 1.29 2.98 -12.13
N GLY A 82 1.78 2.87 -13.36
CA GLY A 82 1.42 3.79 -14.45
C GLY A 82 2.21 5.10 -14.50
N VAL A 83 3.21 5.32 -13.63
CA VAL A 83 4.04 6.53 -13.65
C VAL A 83 5.18 6.45 -14.68
N GLY A 84 5.67 7.64 -15.09
CA GLY A 84 6.74 7.77 -16.08
C GLY A 84 8.15 7.86 -15.49
N LEU A 85 9.15 7.85 -16.37
CA LEU A 85 10.60 7.88 -16.05
C LEU A 85 11.03 9.10 -15.24
N SER A 86 10.29 10.20 -15.28
CA SER A 86 10.57 11.41 -14.49
C SER A 86 10.48 11.21 -12.96
N ARG A 87 9.93 10.09 -12.53
CA ARG A 87 9.91 9.69 -11.12
C ARG A 87 11.16 8.94 -10.66
N SER A 88 11.99 8.49 -11.62
CA SER A 88 13.25 7.78 -11.35
C SER A 88 14.42 8.31 -12.20
N PRO A 89 14.62 9.64 -12.24
CA PRO A 89 15.57 10.25 -13.18
C PRO A 89 17.02 9.83 -12.95
N GLN A 90 17.40 9.54 -11.69
CA GLN A 90 18.75 9.13 -11.33
C GLN A 90 19.10 7.72 -11.82
N PHE A 91 18.13 6.94 -12.30
CA PHE A 91 18.40 5.65 -12.95
C PHE A 91 19.29 5.80 -14.20
N LEU A 92 19.38 7.00 -14.79
CA LEU A 92 20.33 7.28 -15.86
C LEU A 92 21.79 6.94 -15.46
N PHE A 93 22.15 7.21 -14.19
CA PHE A 93 23.51 7.03 -13.69
C PHE A 93 23.67 5.77 -12.81
N ALA A 94 22.56 5.13 -12.46
CA ALA A 94 22.56 3.99 -11.56
C ALA A 94 23.06 2.72 -12.26
N LYS A 95 23.85 1.91 -11.53
CA LYS A 95 24.19 0.53 -11.93
C LYS A 95 23.13 -0.45 -11.41
N ASN A 96 22.76 -0.33 -10.13
CA ASN A 96 21.68 -1.11 -9.53
C ASN A 96 20.41 -0.24 -9.42
N ARG A 97 19.29 -0.75 -9.93
CA ARG A 97 18.02 -0.07 -10.02
C ARG A 97 16.92 -0.95 -9.51
N ALA A 98 16.27 -0.48 -8.46
CA ALA A 98 15.15 -1.19 -7.87
C ALA A 98 13.96 -0.25 -7.65
N VAL A 99 12.75 -0.82 -7.66
CA VAL A 99 11.52 -0.07 -7.43
C VAL A 99 10.59 -0.84 -6.52
N TYR A 100 9.83 -0.12 -5.70
CA TYR A 100 8.60 -0.60 -5.11
C TYR A 100 7.43 0.00 -5.89
N LEU A 101 6.52 -0.84 -6.36
CA LEU A 101 5.34 -0.44 -7.10
C LEU A 101 4.07 -0.75 -6.31
N PHE A 102 3.32 0.31 -6.01
CA PHE A 102 1.94 0.21 -5.53
C PHE A 102 0.95 0.09 -6.69
N ASP A 103 -0.27 -0.33 -6.39
CA ASP A 103 -1.40 -0.37 -7.33
C ASP A 103 -1.11 -1.11 -8.64
N CYS A 104 -0.47 -2.27 -8.54
CA CYS A 104 -0.20 -3.14 -9.68
C CYS A 104 -1.47 -3.90 -10.10
N TRP A 105 -2.29 -3.25 -10.93
CA TRP A 105 -3.54 -3.81 -11.49
C TRP A 105 -3.37 -4.23 -12.95
N PRO A 106 -4.18 -5.18 -13.46
CA PRO A 106 -4.09 -5.64 -14.84
C PRO A 106 -4.13 -4.55 -15.89
N GLU A 107 -4.94 -3.50 -15.71
CA GLU A 107 -5.03 -2.36 -16.60
C GLU A 107 -3.73 -1.57 -16.72
N HIS A 108 -2.83 -1.69 -15.74
CA HIS A 108 -1.53 -1.02 -15.75
C HIS A 108 -0.40 -1.90 -16.31
N ARG A 109 -0.68 -3.16 -16.66
CA ARG A 109 0.32 -4.16 -17.06
C ARG A 109 1.29 -3.64 -18.14
N GLU A 110 0.76 -3.07 -19.22
CA GLU A 110 1.62 -2.60 -20.34
C GLU A 110 2.41 -1.33 -19.96
N SER A 111 1.83 -0.41 -19.20
CA SER A 111 2.54 0.77 -18.70
C SER A 111 3.67 0.41 -17.73
N ILE A 112 3.44 -0.57 -16.86
CA ILE A 112 4.44 -1.14 -15.95
C ILE A 112 5.55 -1.80 -16.77
N ARG A 113 5.23 -2.68 -17.71
CA ARG A 113 6.20 -3.36 -18.57
C ARG A 113 7.11 -2.36 -19.29
N ARG A 114 6.51 -1.34 -19.89
CA ARG A 114 7.22 -0.27 -20.59
C ARG A 114 8.15 0.49 -19.64
N TYR A 115 7.65 0.90 -18.48
CA TYR A 115 8.45 1.60 -17.48
C TYR A 115 9.64 0.77 -17.00
N LEU A 116 9.42 -0.48 -16.58
CA LEU A 116 10.47 -1.37 -16.09
C LEU A 116 11.57 -1.59 -17.15
N SER A 117 11.16 -1.78 -18.41
CA SER A 117 12.07 -1.93 -19.53
C SER A 117 12.87 -0.66 -19.83
N GLU A 118 12.21 0.51 -19.96
CA GLU A 118 12.86 1.78 -20.30
C GLU A 118 13.76 2.29 -19.16
N ALA A 119 13.35 2.11 -17.91
CA ALA A 119 14.13 2.46 -16.74
C ALA A 119 15.29 1.47 -16.50
N GLY A 120 15.24 0.27 -17.08
CA GLY A 120 16.23 -0.79 -16.90
C GLY A 120 16.27 -1.28 -15.47
N VAL A 121 15.10 -1.46 -14.85
CA VAL A 121 14.92 -1.98 -13.50
C VAL A 121 15.44 -3.42 -13.43
N GLN A 122 16.13 -3.76 -12.36
CA GLN A 122 16.69 -5.09 -12.12
C GLN A 122 15.93 -5.82 -11.01
N ASN A 123 15.40 -5.07 -10.03
CA ASN A 123 14.57 -5.60 -8.96
C ASN A 123 13.28 -4.79 -8.84
N VAL A 124 12.17 -5.47 -8.93
CA VAL A 124 10.85 -4.88 -8.69
C VAL A 124 10.20 -5.54 -7.49
N ILE A 125 9.78 -4.72 -6.54
CA ILE A 125 9.07 -5.15 -5.34
C ILE A 125 7.63 -4.68 -5.49
N ILE A 126 6.66 -5.54 -5.23
CA ILE A 126 5.24 -5.24 -5.41
C ILE A 126 4.40 -5.82 -4.27
N ASN A 127 3.25 -5.22 -4.05
CA ASN A 127 2.31 -5.55 -2.97
C ASN A 127 1.28 -6.64 -3.33
N SER A 128 1.37 -7.23 -4.51
CA SER A 128 0.44 -8.27 -4.99
C SER A 128 1.17 -9.55 -5.38
N HIS A 129 0.91 -10.65 -4.67
CA HIS A 129 1.47 -11.96 -5.03
C HIS A 129 1.17 -12.37 -6.47
N ARG A 130 -0.07 -12.15 -6.91
CA ARG A 130 -0.48 -12.51 -8.26
C ARG A 130 0.30 -11.72 -9.31
N PHE A 131 0.55 -10.44 -9.05
CA PHE A 131 1.24 -9.59 -10.00
C PHE A 131 2.75 -9.90 -10.12
N VAL A 132 3.36 -10.59 -9.13
CA VAL A 132 4.72 -11.15 -9.27
C VAL A 132 4.79 -12.06 -10.49
N SER A 133 3.89 -13.02 -10.61
CA SER A 133 3.85 -13.95 -11.76
C SER A 133 3.58 -13.21 -13.09
N GLU A 134 2.77 -12.12 -13.05
CA GLU A 134 2.56 -11.28 -14.23
C GLU A 134 3.85 -10.58 -14.67
N ILE A 135 4.61 -10.02 -13.73
CA ILE A 135 5.92 -9.40 -14.02
C ILE A 135 6.89 -10.43 -14.63
N GLU A 136 6.98 -11.62 -14.05
CA GLU A 136 7.84 -12.69 -14.55
C GLU A 136 7.47 -13.09 -15.99
N SER A 137 6.16 -13.11 -16.30
CA SER A 137 5.64 -13.43 -17.64
C SER A 137 5.94 -12.35 -18.70
N MET A 138 6.37 -11.14 -18.29
CA MET A 138 6.67 -10.04 -19.23
C MET A 138 7.95 -10.25 -20.03
N GLY A 139 8.75 -11.27 -19.74
CA GLY A 139 10.00 -11.56 -20.45
C GLY A 139 11.10 -10.53 -20.24
N LEU A 140 11.05 -9.80 -19.14
CA LEU A 140 12.07 -8.82 -18.74
C LEU A 140 13.17 -9.51 -17.91
N ASN A 141 14.43 -9.09 -18.11
CA ASN A 141 15.55 -9.60 -17.32
C ASN A 141 15.65 -8.87 -15.97
N LEU A 142 14.73 -9.15 -15.06
CA LEU A 142 14.64 -8.59 -13.72
C LEU A 142 14.20 -9.68 -12.71
N ARG A 143 14.24 -9.37 -11.43
CA ARG A 143 13.68 -10.17 -10.34
C ARG A 143 12.46 -9.47 -9.79
N ALA A 144 11.38 -10.22 -9.54
CA ALA A 144 10.18 -9.74 -8.91
C ALA A 144 10.07 -10.29 -7.49
N HIS A 145 9.73 -9.43 -6.54
CA HIS A 145 9.60 -9.77 -5.12
C HIS A 145 8.25 -9.30 -4.60
N TYR A 146 7.69 -10.05 -3.68
CA TYR A 146 6.49 -9.67 -2.95
C TYR A 146 6.86 -9.09 -1.59
N VAL A 147 6.41 -7.88 -1.34
CA VAL A 147 6.38 -7.27 0.00
C VAL A 147 5.02 -6.60 0.16
N PRO A 148 4.18 -7.05 1.10
CA PRO A 148 2.83 -6.52 1.27
C PRO A 148 2.83 -5.06 1.77
N GLU A 149 1.70 -4.39 1.61
CA GLU A 149 1.46 -3.10 2.23
C GLU A 149 1.54 -3.19 3.76
N ALA A 150 1.74 -2.03 4.36
CA ALA A 150 1.81 -1.84 5.80
C ALA A 150 1.20 -0.49 6.17
N VAL A 151 1.30 -0.10 7.41
CA VAL A 151 0.84 1.19 7.90
C VAL A 151 1.85 1.77 8.89
N ASP A 152 1.95 3.10 8.93
CA ASP A 152 2.65 3.80 10.00
C ASP A 152 1.70 3.97 11.19
N THR A 153 1.76 3.04 12.13
CA THR A 153 0.83 3.03 13.29
C THR A 153 0.94 4.27 14.18
N GLU A 154 2.06 5.00 14.12
CA GLU A 154 2.25 6.25 14.86
C GLU A 154 1.48 7.42 14.21
N ALA A 155 1.14 7.29 12.93
CA ALA A 155 0.36 8.28 12.20
C ALA A 155 -1.15 8.18 12.45
N TYR A 156 -1.62 7.15 13.15
CA TYR A 156 -3.04 6.90 13.42
C TYR A 156 -3.34 6.98 14.91
N SER A 157 -4.21 7.91 15.27
CA SER A 157 -4.65 8.10 16.64
C SER A 157 -5.59 6.98 17.09
N VAL A 158 -5.53 6.66 18.39
CA VAL A 158 -6.42 5.70 19.03
C VAL A 158 -7.16 6.41 20.16
N LEU A 159 -8.47 6.38 20.11
CA LEU A 159 -9.31 6.84 21.21
C LEU A 159 -9.80 5.66 22.05
N PRO A 160 -10.02 5.85 23.35
CA PRO A 160 -10.80 4.91 24.15
C PRO A 160 -12.15 4.60 23.51
N PHE A 161 -12.63 3.38 23.62
CA PHE A 161 -13.87 2.94 22.97
C PHE A 161 -15.08 3.81 23.37
N GLU A 162 -15.12 4.28 24.61
CA GLU A 162 -16.18 5.14 25.15
C GLU A 162 -16.19 6.56 24.54
N ARG A 163 -15.10 6.96 23.91
CA ARG A 163 -14.95 8.26 23.24
C ARG A 163 -15.20 8.20 21.74
N LYS A 164 -15.47 7.02 21.20
CA LYS A 164 -15.79 6.84 19.78
C LYS A 164 -17.26 7.20 19.56
N ASP A 165 -17.49 8.29 18.84
CA ASP A 165 -18.81 8.88 18.58
C ASP A 165 -19.29 8.77 17.14
N ILE A 166 -18.52 8.12 16.26
CA ILE A 166 -18.94 7.72 14.92
C ILE A 166 -19.19 6.22 14.94
N ASP A 167 -20.43 5.80 14.67
CA ASP A 167 -20.79 4.38 14.72
C ASP A 167 -20.17 3.63 13.54
N VAL A 168 -20.30 4.16 12.31
CA VAL A 168 -19.78 3.53 11.10
C VAL A 168 -19.03 4.53 10.23
N ILE A 169 -17.87 4.13 9.71
CA ILE A 169 -17.13 4.88 8.68
C ILE A 169 -16.97 4.05 7.42
N GLU A 170 -17.22 4.68 6.28
CA GLU A 170 -16.87 4.18 4.95
C GLU A 170 -16.00 5.19 4.21
N PHE A 171 -14.84 4.79 3.75
CA PHE A 171 -13.95 5.63 2.96
C PHE A 171 -13.39 4.91 1.74
N GLY A 172 -13.07 5.68 0.71
CA GLY A 172 -12.67 5.16 -0.59
C GLY A 172 -13.84 4.50 -1.33
N ARG A 173 -13.58 3.38 -2.03
CA ARG A 173 -14.63 2.68 -2.82
C ARG A 173 -15.58 1.93 -1.90
N LYS A 174 -16.88 2.05 -2.18
CA LYS A 174 -17.96 1.40 -1.44
C LYS A 174 -18.52 0.22 -2.25
N HIS A 175 -19.02 -0.80 -1.56
CA HIS A 175 -19.84 -1.83 -2.18
C HIS A 175 -21.25 -1.26 -2.38
N PRO A 176 -21.76 -1.08 -3.62
CA PRO A 176 -22.94 -0.24 -3.85
C PRO A 176 -24.20 -0.69 -3.11
N ASP A 177 -24.54 -1.98 -3.19
CA ASP A 177 -25.76 -2.50 -2.56
C ASP A 177 -25.64 -2.53 -1.03
N TYR A 178 -24.49 -2.94 -0.50
CA TYR A 178 -24.23 -2.94 0.94
C TYR A 178 -24.34 -1.52 1.51
N HIS A 179 -23.64 -0.56 0.88
CA HIS A 179 -23.69 0.85 1.27
C HIS A 179 -25.11 1.39 1.31
N ARG A 180 -25.89 1.18 0.24
CA ARG A 180 -27.27 1.68 0.15
C ARG A 180 -28.14 1.15 1.30
N LYS A 181 -28.11 -0.17 1.54
CA LYS A 181 -28.90 -0.82 2.59
C LYS A 181 -28.52 -0.31 3.99
N ILE A 182 -27.22 -0.25 4.32
CA ILE A 182 -26.80 0.22 5.65
C ILE A 182 -27.06 1.70 5.87
N CYS A 183 -26.97 2.57 4.85
CA CYS A 183 -27.30 4.00 4.98
C CYS A 183 -28.73 4.19 5.45
N GLU A 184 -29.68 3.51 4.82
CA GLU A 184 -31.10 3.58 5.17
C GLU A 184 -31.35 3.13 6.62
N SER A 185 -30.75 2.02 7.03
CA SER A 185 -30.89 1.50 8.42
C SER A 185 -30.24 2.41 9.46
N LEU A 186 -28.99 2.86 9.22
CA LEU A 186 -28.28 3.69 10.17
C LEU A 186 -28.97 5.04 10.39
N GLU A 187 -29.54 5.64 9.32
CA GLU A 187 -30.30 6.89 9.42
C GLU A 187 -31.59 6.67 10.23
N LEU A 188 -32.34 5.58 9.97
CA LEU A 188 -33.58 5.27 10.71
C LEU A 188 -33.35 5.02 12.21
N ASN A 189 -32.17 4.52 12.57
CA ASN A 189 -31.82 4.20 13.96
C ASN A 189 -30.99 5.29 14.65
N ASP A 190 -30.90 6.50 14.06
CA ASP A 190 -30.13 7.65 14.60
C ASP A 190 -28.65 7.31 14.88
N ARG A 191 -28.06 6.44 14.01
CA ARG A 191 -26.64 6.07 14.08
C ARG A 191 -25.79 7.04 13.27
N ARG A 192 -24.67 7.44 13.80
CA ARG A 192 -23.76 8.34 13.10
C ARG A 192 -22.92 7.61 12.04
N HIS A 193 -23.21 7.88 10.78
CA HIS A 193 -22.52 7.30 9.63
C HIS A 193 -21.68 8.35 8.88
N GLN A 194 -20.37 8.14 8.81
CA GLN A 194 -19.44 8.99 8.09
C GLN A 194 -19.05 8.32 6.78
N TYR A 195 -19.43 8.90 5.65
CA TYR A 195 -19.13 8.35 4.32
C TYR A 195 -18.78 9.41 3.27
N GLU A 196 -18.78 10.68 3.61
CA GLU A 196 -18.36 11.77 2.75
C GLU A 196 -16.84 11.76 2.57
N VAL A 197 -16.39 12.43 1.50
CA VAL A 197 -14.97 12.62 1.22
C VAL A 197 -14.37 13.55 2.26
N LEU A 198 -13.27 13.11 2.86
CA LEU A 198 -12.51 13.91 3.82
C LEU A 198 -11.37 14.62 3.08
N ASP A 199 -11.33 15.95 3.20
CA ASP A 199 -10.45 16.80 2.38
C ASP A 199 -8.99 16.78 2.83
N THR A 200 -8.74 16.42 4.09
CA THR A 200 -7.40 16.42 4.67
C THR A 200 -7.05 15.10 5.35
N ARG A 201 -5.74 14.82 5.41
CA ARG A 201 -5.25 13.63 6.14
C ARG A 201 -5.63 13.69 7.62
N ASP A 202 -5.54 14.86 8.24
CA ASP A 202 -5.83 15.02 9.68
C ASP A 202 -7.31 14.74 9.96
N ALA A 203 -8.23 15.27 9.15
CA ALA A 203 -9.65 14.96 9.25
C ALA A 203 -9.94 13.46 9.04
N PHE A 204 -9.21 12.80 8.13
CA PHE A 204 -9.32 11.37 7.89
C PHE A 204 -8.85 10.55 9.10
N VAL A 205 -7.67 10.86 9.64
CA VAL A 205 -7.12 10.17 10.83
C VAL A 205 -8.01 10.39 12.05
N GLU A 206 -8.50 11.62 12.25
CA GLU A 206 -9.43 11.94 13.33
C GLU A 206 -10.75 11.16 13.20
N SER A 207 -11.35 11.13 12.00
CA SER A 207 -12.59 10.40 11.76
C SER A 207 -12.43 8.90 12.00
N LEU A 208 -11.33 8.29 11.57
CA LEU A 208 -11.02 6.90 11.87
C LEU A 208 -10.87 6.66 13.38
N ALA A 209 -10.15 7.51 14.09
CA ALA A 209 -9.96 7.38 15.54
C ALA A 209 -11.30 7.41 16.29
N ARG A 210 -12.27 8.21 15.82
CA ARG A 210 -13.60 8.38 16.39
C ARG A 210 -14.59 7.28 15.99
N SER A 211 -14.25 6.44 14.99
CA SER A 211 -15.15 5.43 14.45
C SER A 211 -15.08 4.10 15.20
N ARG A 212 -16.24 3.47 15.45
CA ARG A 212 -16.37 2.13 16.02
C ARG A 212 -16.14 1.06 14.97
N VAL A 213 -16.90 1.14 13.86
CA VAL A 213 -16.89 0.17 12.77
C VAL A 213 -16.35 0.85 11.51
N SER A 214 -15.48 0.14 10.77
CA SER A 214 -15.01 0.55 9.45
C SER A 214 -15.37 -0.51 8.42
N ILE A 215 -15.99 -0.11 7.30
CA ILE A 215 -16.42 -1.04 6.25
C ILE A 215 -15.35 -1.11 5.18
N CYS A 216 -14.85 -2.33 4.92
CA CYS A 216 -13.81 -2.59 3.95
C CYS A 216 -14.16 -3.76 3.03
N PHE A 217 -14.30 -3.47 1.74
CA PHE A 217 -14.42 -4.48 0.69
C PHE A 217 -13.22 -4.41 -0.27
N PRO A 218 -12.75 -5.55 -0.80
CA PRO A 218 -11.70 -5.54 -1.81
C PRO A 218 -12.19 -4.86 -3.11
N ARG A 219 -11.24 -4.34 -3.89
CA ARG A 219 -11.54 -3.63 -5.14
C ARG A 219 -12.35 -4.49 -6.12
N THR A 220 -12.13 -5.78 -6.12
CA THR A 220 -12.82 -6.75 -6.98
C THR A 220 -14.33 -6.82 -6.72
N MET A 221 -14.78 -6.51 -5.50
CA MET A 221 -16.19 -6.43 -5.14
C MET A 221 -16.80 -5.02 -5.33
N THR A 222 -15.96 -4.00 -5.45
CA THR A 222 -16.40 -2.60 -5.55
C THR A 222 -16.24 -2.00 -6.95
N THR A 223 -15.59 -2.74 -7.87
CA THR A 223 -15.37 -2.30 -9.26
C THR A 223 -15.76 -3.44 -10.20
N PRO A 224 -16.83 -3.26 -11.00
CA PRO A 224 -17.28 -4.29 -11.93
C PRO A 224 -16.21 -4.71 -12.94
N GLY A 225 -16.17 -6.01 -13.27
CA GLY A 225 -15.31 -6.55 -14.32
C GLY A 225 -13.86 -6.81 -13.94
N LEU A 226 -13.48 -6.60 -12.68
CA LEU A 226 -12.15 -7.02 -12.20
C LEU A 226 -12.13 -8.52 -11.89
N ASP A 227 -11.05 -9.18 -12.34
CA ASP A 227 -10.81 -10.60 -12.02
C ASP A 227 -10.48 -10.74 -10.52
N PRO A 228 -11.26 -11.54 -9.75
CA PRO A 228 -11.01 -11.79 -8.33
C PRO A 228 -9.60 -12.30 -8.01
N LYS A 229 -8.89 -12.89 -8.97
CA LYS A 229 -7.52 -13.35 -8.80
C LYS A 229 -6.52 -12.23 -8.49
N PHE A 230 -6.85 -10.98 -8.79
CA PHE A 230 -6.01 -9.82 -8.49
C PHE A 230 -6.39 -9.13 -7.18
N GLU A 231 -7.19 -9.80 -6.35
CA GLU A 231 -7.47 -9.31 -5.00
C GLU A 231 -6.20 -9.32 -4.14
N PHE A 232 -5.99 -8.23 -3.41
CA PHE A 232 -4.92 -8.12 -2.42
C PHE A 232 -5.29 -7.15 -1.30
N CYS A 233 -4.60 -7.27 -0.18
CA CYS A 233 -4.74 -6.37 0.96
C CYS A 233 -4.37 -4.94 0.54
N THR A 234 -5.26 -4.00 0.85
CA THR A 234 -5.02 -2.57 0.67
C THR A 234 -4.91 -1.88 2.01
N MET A 235 -4.27 -0.71 2.05
CA MET A 235 -4.07 0.08 3.26
C MET A 235 -5.34 0.32 4.07
N ARG A 236 -6.52 0.37 3.45
CA ARG A 236 -7.78 0.64 4.16
C ARG A 236 -8.03 -0.30 5.35
N TYR A 237 -7.73 -1.59 5.18
CA TYR A 237 -7.83 -2.57 6.27
C TYR A 237 -6.86 -2.23 7.41
N LEU A 238 -5.60 -1.94 7.04
CA LEU A 238 -4.53 -1.68 8.00
C LEU A 238 -4.73 -0.35 8.73
N GLN A 239 -5.20 0.69 8.03
CA GLN A 239 -5.55 1.99 8.59
C GLN A 239 -6.68 1.88 9.61
N SER A 240 -7.74 1.12 9.27
CA SER A 240 -8.87 0.88 10.16
C SER A 240 -8.45 0.12 11.42
N ILE A 241 -7.64 -0.94 11.27
CA ILE A 241 -7.10 -1.71 12.38
C ILE A 241 -6.16 -0.86 13.25
N ALA A 242 -5.31 -0.01 12.63
CA ALA A 242 -4.41 0.90 13.35
C ALA A 242 -5.16 1.89 14.25
N SER A 243 -6.37 2.29 13.84
CA SER A 243 -7.25 3.22 14.57
C SER A 243 -8.20 2.53 15.57
N ASN A 244 -8.01 1.23 15.85
CA ASN A 244 -8.92 0.45 16.71
C ASN A 244 -10.37 0.45 16.21
N CYS A 245 -10.60 0.37 14.89
CA CYS A 245 -11.93 0.10 14.35
C CYS A 245 -12.16 -1.41 14.25
N LEU A 246 -13.40 -1.84 14.52
CA LEU A 246 -13.86 -3.15 14.06
C LEU A 246 -14.01 -3.09 12.54
N VAL A 247 -13.33 -3.97 11.82
CA VAL A 247 -13.45 -4.03 10.37
C VAL A 247 -14.55 -5.01 9.98
N VAL A 248 -15.55 -4.53 9.24
CA VAL A 248 -16.64 -5.34 8.67
C VAL A 248 -16.52 -5.31 7.15
N GLY A 249 -16.71 -6.43 6.48
CA GLY A 249 -16.62 -6.50 5.03
C GLY A 249 -16.12 -7.85 4.54
N LYS A 250 -15.14 -7.84 3.62
CA LYS A 250 -14.52 -9.05 3.09
C LYS A 250 -13.01 -8.96 3.24
N ALA A 251 -12.41 -9.95 3.90
CA ALA A 251 -10.95 -10.03 4.00
C ALA A 251 -10.35 -10.63 2.72
N PRO A 252 -9.38 -9.97 2.08
CA PRO A 252 -8.55 -10.60 1.06
C PRO A 252 -7.74 -11.77 1.64
N ALA A 253 -7.47 -12.79 0.82
CA ALA A 253 -6.76 -13.99 1.28
C ALA A 253 -5.35 -13.70 1.82
N ASP A 254 -4.66 -12.71 1.26
CA ASP A 254 -3.33 -12.29 1.72
C ASP A 254 -3.39 -11.56 3.07
N LEU A 255 -4.45 -10.82 3.38
CA LEU A 255 -4.67 -10.24 4.71
C LEU A 255 -4.83 -11.33 5.77
N ILE A 256 -5.64 -12.36 5.49
CA ILE A 256 -5.80 -13.51 6.38
C ILE A 256 -4.45 -14.22 6.60
N LYS A 257 -3.68 -14.40 5.53
CA LYS A 257 -2.33 -14.98 5.60
C LYS A 257 -1.37 -14.14 6.44
N LEU A 258 -1.41 -12.82 6.30
CA LEU A 258 -0.58 -11.91 7.08
C LEU A 258 -0.87 -12.00 8.58
N PHE A 259 -2.13 -12.03 8.96
CA PHE A 259 -2.54 -12.07 10.37
C PHE A 259 -2.51 -13.47 10.98
N GLY A 260 -2.53 -14.53 10.15
CA GLY A 260 -2.68 -15.91 10.59
C GLY A 260 -4.11 -16.28 11.02
N TYR A 261 -5.06 -15.38 10.89
CA TYR A 261 -6.49 -15.53 11.13
C TYR A 261 -7.26 -14.45 10.37
N ASN A 262 -8.59 -14.55 10.29
CA ASN A 262 -9.41 -13.49 9.67
C ASN A 262 -9.57 -12.29 10.62
N PRO A 263 -8.97 -11.10 10.32
CA PRO A 263 -9.12 -9.91 11.17
C PRO A 263 -10.36 -9.08 10.83
N VAL A 264 -11.24 -9.57 9.95
CA VAL A 264 -12.44 -8.88 9.45
C VAL A 264 -13.66 -9.70 9.84
N ILE A 265 -14.71 -9.05 10.32
CA ILE A 265 -16.03 -9.66 10.44
C ILE A 265 -16.62 -9.75 9.03
N GLU A 266 -16.92 -10.95 8.57
CA GLU A 266 -17.50 -11.19 7.25
C GLU A 266 -18.85 -10.49 7.15
N ALA A 267 -19.03 -9.65 6.11
CA ALA A 267 -20.27 -8.93 5.89
C ALA A 267 -21.37 -9.88 5.40
N ASP A 268 -22.53 -9.83 6.04
CA ASP A 268 -23.75 -10.44 5.54
C ASP A 268 -24.30 -9.55 4.42
N LEU A 269 -24.20 -10.01 3.17
CA LEU A 269 -24.68 -9.26 2.01
C LEU A 269 -26.20 -9.40 1.80
N GLU A 270 -26.82 -10.41 2.44
CA GLU A 270 -28.27 -10.63 2.37
C GLU A 270 -28.99 -9.73 3.37
N ASN A 271 -28.50 -9.70 4.62
CA ASN A 271 -29.11 -8.96 5.75
C ASN A 271 -28.12 -8.00 6.41
N PRO A 272 -27.52 -7.03 5.66
CA PRO A 272 -26.48 -6.17 6.20
C PRO A 272 -26.99 -5.22 7.28
N GLU A 273 -28.27 -4.83 7.25
CA GLU A 273 -28.90 -3.95 8.20
C GLU A 273 -28.97 -4.62 9.60
N GLU A 274 -29.50 -5.83 9.65
CA GLU A 274 -29.62 -6.60 10.90
C GLU A 274 -28.25 -6.91 11.50
N GLN A 275 -27.29 -7.28 10.65
CA GLN A 275 -25.92 -7.53 11.09
C GLN A 275 -25.30 -6.27 11.69
N MET A 276 -25.42 -5.12 11.03
CA MET A 276 -24.80 -3.88 11.48
C MET A 276 -25.40 -3.41 12.81
N GLU A 277 -26.70 -3.41 12.95
CA GLU A 277 -27.35 -3.05 14.21
C GLU A 277 -26.94 -4.01 15.35
N SER A 278 -26.91 -5.32 15.09
CA SER A 278 -26.45 -6.31 16.07
C SER A 278 -24.99 -6.06 16.51
N ILE A 279 -24.12 -5.68 15.57
CA ILE A 279 -22.72 -5.34 15.88
C ILE A 279 -22.64 -4.09 16.75
N LEU A 280 -23.39 -3.05 16.42
CA LEU A 280 -23.36 -1.77 17.15
C LEU A 280 -23.95 -1.92 18.56
N ASP A 281 -25.04 -2.66 18.71
CA ASP A 281 -25.68 -2.93 20.02
C ASP A 281 -24.79 -3.77 20.94
N ASN A 282 -23.99 -4.67 20.38
CA ASN A 282 -23.09 -5.56 21.10
C ASN A 282 -21.61 -5.18 20.92
N PHE A 283 -21.29 -3.94 20.60
CA PHE A 283 -19.94 -3.51 20.19
C PHE A 283 -18.86 -3.86 21.22
N ASP A 284 -19.17 -3.79 22.50
CA ASP A 284 -18.24 -4.09 23.58
C ASP A 284 -17.73 -5.55 23.57
N THR A 285 -18.49 -6.47 23.00
CA THR A 285 -18.06 -7.88 22.87
C THR A 285 -16.91 -8.06 21.87
N TYR A 286 -16.68 -7.09 20.99
CA TYR A 286 -15.62 -7.13 20.00
C TYR A 286 -14.29 -6.49 20.47
N ARG A 287 -14.23 -5.90 21.67
CA ARG A 287 -13.05 -5.17 22.16
C ARG A 287 -11.78 -6.01 22.12
N GLU A 288 -11.81 -7.23 22.65
CA GLU A 288 -10.64 -8.12 22.63
C GLU A 288 -10.19 -8.46 21.20
N PHE A 289 -11.14 -8.64 20.28
CA PHE A 289 -10.83 -8.91 18.87
C PHE A 289 -10.17 -7.69 18.20
N ILE A 290 -10.67 -6.49 18.45
CA ILE A 290 -10.11 -5.23 17.92
C ILE A 290 -8.69 -5.02 18.46
N GLU A 291 -8.49 -5.17 19.76
CA GLU A 291 -7.17 -5.02 20.42
C GLU A 291 -6.16 -6.06 19.92
N ARG A 292 -6.59 -7.31 19.76
CA ARG A 292 -5.77 -8.38 19.16
C ARG A 292 -5.33 -8.00 17.75
N ASN A 293 -6.26 -7.53 16.91
CA ASN A 293 -5.97 -7.13 15.54
C ASN A 293 -4.91 -6.01 15.52
N ARG A 294 -5.10 -4.96 16.31
CA ARG A 294 -4.16 -3.85 16.40
C ARG A 294 -2.80 -4.29 16.93
N LYS A 295 -2.77 -5.15 17.96
CA LYS A 295 -1.51 -5.69 18.49
C LYS A 295 -0.75 -6.46 17.43
N THR A 296 -1.41 -7.36 16.70
CA THR A 296 -0.81 -8.13 15.61
C THR A 296 -0.24 -7.21 14.53
N LEU A 297 -0.98 -6.15 14.17
CA LEU A 297 -0.55 -5.14 13.21
C LEU A 297 0.71 -4.40 13.69
N CYS A 298 0.70 -3.87 14.91
CA CYS A 298 1.82 -3.12 15.47
C CYS A 298 3.09 -3.97 15.59
N ASP A 299 2.93 -5.22 16.00
CA ASP A 299 4.06 -6.12 16.25
C ASP A 299 4.72 -6.63 14.94
N ASN A 300 3.97 -6.69 13.81
CA ASN A 300 4.46 -7.41 12.63
C ASN A 300 4.25 -6.72 11.28
N HIS A 301 3.35 -5.72 11.19
CA HIS A 301 2.88 -5.24 9.89
C HIS A 301 2.94 -3.72 9.73
N THR A 302 3.99 -3.09 10.27
CA THR A 302 4.27 -1.67 10.07
C THR A 302 5.23 -1.45 8.90
N TRP A 303 5.28 -0.25 8.36
CA TRP A 303 6.27 0.12 7.33
C TRP A 303 7.72 -0.03 7.78
N LYS A 304 7.97 0.03 9.09
CA LYS A 304 9.31 -0.26 9.64
C LYS A 304 9.73 -1.71 9.37
N HIS A 305 8.82 -2.67 9.53
CA HIS A 305 9.08 -4.08 9.20
C HIS A 305 9.30 -4.25 7.68
N ARG A 306 8.47 -3.63 6.85
CA ARG A 306 8.62 -3.72 5.39
C ARG A 306 9.89 -3.05 4.88
N ALA A 307 10.30 -1.94 5.49
CA ALA A 307 11.59 -1.33 5.15
C ALA A 307 12.76 -2.29 5.40
N ALA A 308 12.73 -3.04 6.51
CA ALA A 308 13.74 -4.07 6.79
C ALA A 308 13.70 -5.20 5.75
N ASP A 309 12.51 -5.71 5.40
CA ASP A 309 12.34 -6.74 4.37
C ASP A 309 12.88 -6.26 3.00
N ILE A 310 12.53 -5.04 2.60
CA ILE A 310 13.00 -4.42 1.35
C ILE A 310 14.53 -4.30 1.35
N LEU A 311 15.11 -3.81 2.43
CA LEU A 311 16.58 -3.65 2.53
C LEU A 311 17.30 -5.00 2.50
N ALA A 312 16.72 -6.05 3.10
CA ALA A 312 17.25 -7.41 3.02
C ALA A 312 17.26 -7.92 1.56
N ILE A 313 16.14 -7.76 0.82
CA ILE A 313 16.05 -8.10 -0.60
C ILE A 313 17.13 -7.36 -1.42
N LEU A 314 17.28 -6.06 -1.20
CA LEU A 314 18.26 -5.25 -1.93
C LEU A 314 19.72 -5.62 -1.58
N ALA A 315 19.95 -6.17 -0.39
CA ALA A 315 21.28 -6.62 0.05
C ALA A 315 21.71 -7.98 -0.53
N GLU A 316 20.77 -8.85 -0.87
CA GLU A 316 21.05 -10.15 -1.48
C GLU A 316 21.56 -10.04 -2.92
N ASP A 317 21.30 -8.91 -3.57
CA ASP A 317 21.61 -8.67 -4.98
C ASP A 317 22.96 -7.93 -5.20
N LEU A 318 23.72 -7.66 -4.13
CA LEU A 318 25.04 -7.00 -4.14
C LEU A 318 26.16 -7.96 -3.86
#